data_37ef4bb4bdf57306f77ac11fc25c7236
#
_entry.id   37ef4bb4bdf57306f77ac11fc25c7236
#
_cell.length_a   1.000
_cell.length_b   1.000
_cell.length_c   1.000
_cell.angle_alpha   90.00
_cell.angle_beta   90.00
_cell.angle_gamma   90.00
#
_symmetry.space_group_name_H-M   'P 1'
#
loop_
_entity.id
_entity.type
_entity.pdbx_description
1 polymer ?
#
loop_
_entity_poly.entity_id
_entity_poly.type
_entity_poly.pdbx_seq_one_letter_code
_entity_poly.pdbx_strand_id
1 'polypeptide(L)'
;MKNLSKFTIASLILFLFLAPCAQASKPVRIATIGASPLINKNQSPEALVEQMISFWQGQINQVINSKLDLIVLPEICDVPVGLSTSEQKIYVEARKDKLSDFFAKIARENNCYIAFGSLHNTDKGLRNSLILLDRAGKIAGTYHKNFPTIPEMEQGVIPGDQSPIFQCDFGTIGMAICFDLNYDELRAKYAQQQPDIILFSSVYHGGLMQSTWAYSCRSYFVSAIGVVQLPSEVLNPLGEIVASSTNYFNYTLATINLDYELAHLDYNWDKLKKLKAKYRDAVSIHDPGKVGSIMITSEDKAISALQMAKEFDIELLDTYFDRSRMFRKKRLEKAL
;
A
#
# COMPACT_ATOMS: atom_id res chain seq x y z
N MET A 1 25.97 -2.81 -75.11
CA MET A 1 24.97 -3.43 -74.22
C MET A 1 25.27 -2.95 -72.83
N LYS A 2 24.38 -2.11 -72.26
CA LYS A 2 24.60 -1.35 -71.01
C LYS A 2 24.10 -2.17 -69.80
N ASN A 3 24.99 -2.42 -68.82
CA ASN A 3 24.62 -2.99 -67.54
C ASN A 3 24.11 -1.86 -66.62
N LEU A 4 22.82 -1.95 -66.21
CA LEU A 4 22.27 -1.11 -65.15
C LEU A 4 22.53 -1.80 -63.79
N SER A 5 23.30 -1.15 -62.94
CA SER A 5 23.44 -1.55 -61.55
C SER A 5 22.23 -1.08 -60.75
N LYS A 6 21.53 -2.00 -60.08
CA LYS A 6 20.46 -1.69 -59.13
C LYS A 6 21.05 -1.29 -57.79
N PHE A 7 20.89 -0.02 -57.40
CA PHE A 7 21.14 0.43 -56.04
C PHE A 7 19.91 0.12 -55.16
N THR A 8 20.09 -0.77 -54.19
CA THR A 8 19.09 -1.02 -53.12
C THR A 8 19.34 -0.07 -51.98
N ILE A 9 18.44 0.88 -51.77
CA ILE A 9 18.47 1.77 -50.60
C ILE A 9 17.85 0.99 -49.45
N ALA A 10 18.66 0.59 -48.47
CA ALA A 10 18.18 0.04 -47.19
C ALA A 10 17.80 1.20 -46.28
N SER A 11 16.49 1.37 -46.07
CA SER A 11 15.98 2.33 -45.05
C SER A 11 16.20 1.76 -43.66
N LEU A 12 17.14 2.38 -42.95
CA LEU A 12 17.40 2.10 -41.53
C LEU A 12 16.29 2.79 -40.70
N ILE A 13 15.29 2.04 -40.25
CA ILE A 13 14.27 2.55 -39.32
C ILE A 13 14.90 2.54 -37.93
N LEU A 14 15.28 3.71 -37.46
CA LEU A 14 15.78 3.94 -36.10
C LEU A 14 14.56 3.92 -35.14
N PHE A 15 14.33 2.81 -34.47
CA PHE A 15 13.39 2.74 -33.34
C PHE A 15 14.01 3.51 -32.16
N LEU A 16 13.63 4.77 -32.00
CA LEU A 16 13.83 5.49 -30.74
C LEU A 16 12.91 4.83 -29.68
N PHE A 17 13.49 3.96 -28.87
CA PHE A 17 12.89 3.59 -27.59
C PHE A 17 12.88 4.85 -26.72
N LEU A 18 11.76 5.57 -26.72
CA LEU A 18 11.46 6.53 -25.67
C LEU A 18 11.31 5.71 -24.37
N ALA A 19 12.38 5.63 -23.58
CA ALA A 19 12.26 5.19 -22.20
C ALA A 19 11.19 6.07 -21.54
N PRO A 20 10.20 5.50 -20.84
CA PRO A 20 9.23 6.31 -20.13
C PRO A 20 10.03 7.23 -19.20
N CYS A 21 9.90 8.53 -19.39
CA CYS A 21 10.45 9.52 -18.48
C CYS A 21 9.83 9.21 -17.13
N ALA A 22 10.62 8.73 -16.17
CA ALA A 22 10.15 8.49 -14.83
C ALA A 22 9.62 9.83 -14.32
N GLN A 23 8.31 9.91 -14.14
CA GLN A 23 7.66 11.13 -13.69
C GLN A 23 8.12 11.35 -12.25
N ALA A 24 8.91 12.39 -12.04
CA ALA A 24 9.27 12.88 -10.73
C ALA A 24 8.01 13.45 -10.05
N SER A 25 7.98 13.49 -8.73
CA SER A 25 6.82 13.88 -7.90
C SER A 25 5.55 13.10 -8.25
N LYS A 26 5.29 12.04 -7.48
CA LYS A 26 4.16 11.11 -7.68
C LYS A 26 3.16 11.23 -6.53
N PRO A 27 2.34 12.29 -6.47
CA PRO A 27 1.33 12.42 -5.43
C PRO A 27 0.23 11.38 -5.61
N VAL A 28 -0.09 10.67 -4.53
CA VAL A 28 -1.19 9.69 -4.45
C VAL A 28 -2.15 10.13 -3.37
N ARG A 29 -3.43 10.31 -3.71
CA ARG A 29 -4.48 10.69 -2.77
C ARG A 29 -5.18 9.45 -2.25
N ILE A 30 -5.14 9.28 -0.94
CA ILE A 30 -5.63 8.07 -0.26
C ILE A 30 -6.72 8.44 0.72
N ALA A 31 -7.78 7.64 0.74
CA ALA A 31 -8.71 7.59 1.86
C ALA A 31 -8.66 6.22 2.53
N THR A 32 -8.65 6.19 3.86
CA THR A 32 -8.95 4.97 4.63
C THR A 32 -10.26 5.19 5.37
N ILE A 33 -11.10 4.17 5.46
CA ILE A 33 -12.39 4.25 6.15
C ILE A 33 -12.42 3.17 7.23
N GLY A 34 -12.37 3.58 8.49
CA GLY A 34 -12.39 2.71 9.67
C GLY A 34 -13.81 2.52 10.21
N ALA A 35 -14.68 1.87 9.45
CA ALA A 35 -16.07 1.67 9.83
C ALA A 35 -16.39 0.19 10.08
N SER A 36 -17.29 -0.04 11.06
CA SER A 36 -17.89 -1.34 11.31
C SER A 36 -19.39 -1.27 11.05
N PRO A 37 -19.94 -2.11 10.16
CA PRO A 37 -21.36 -2.07 9.85
C PRO A 37 -22.19 -2.60 11.01
N LEU A 38 -22.84 -1.68 11.75
CA LEU A 38 -23.89 -2.00 12.71
C LEU A 38 -25.19 -2.12 11.96
N ILE A 39 -25.65 -3.32 11.69
CA ILE A 39 -26.86 -3.61 10.96
C ILE A 39 -27.87 -4.41 11.81
N ASN A 40 -29.15 -4.33 11.45
CA ASN A 40 -30.17 -5.14 12.09
C ASN A 40 -30.10 -6.58 11.59
N LYS A 41 -29.63 -7.50 12.43
CA LYS A 41 -29.42 -8.91 12.10
C LYS A 41 -30.71 -9.73 11.95
N ASN A 42 -31.83 -9.25 12.47
CA ASN A 42 -33.11 -9.96 12.43
C ASN A 42 -33.79 -9.78 11.07
N GLN A 43 -33.09 -10.07 9.99
CA GLN A 43 -33.57 -9.93 8.61
C GLN A 43 -33.08 -11.11 7.76
N SER A 44 -33.64 -11.23 6.54
CA SER A 44 -33.14 -12.23 5.59
C SER A 44 -31.70 -11.92 5.14
N PRO A 45 -30.93 -12.92 4.75
CA PRO A 45 -29.56 -12.73 4.26
C PRO A 45 -29.48 -11.72 3.09
N GLU A 46 -30.47 -11.72 2.19
CA GLU A 46 -30.55 -10.78 1.07
C GLU A 46 -30.76 -9.34 1.54
N ALA A 47 -31.62 -9.13 2.53
CA ALA A 47 -31.86 -7.81 3.12
C ALA A 47 -30.61 -7.31 3.87
N LEU A 48 -29.83 -8.20 4.50
CA LEU A 48 -28.54 -7.86 5.10
C LEU A 48 -27.53 -7.39 4.05
N VAL A 49 -27.52 -8.02 2.87
CA VAL A 49 -26.64 -7.59 1.76
C VAL A 49 -26.98 -6.17 1.30
N GLU A 50 -28.25 -5.86 1.12
CA GLU A 50 -28.68 -4.51 0.72
C GLU A 50 -28.35 -3.45 1.79
N GLN A 51 -28.48 -3.79 3.07
CA GLN A 51 -28.05 -2.92 4.17
C GLN A 51 -26.54 -2.68 4.17
N MET A 52 -25.73 -3.72 3.90
CA MET A 52 -24.27 -3.58 3.78
C MET A 52 -23.90 -2.66 2.63
N ILE A 53 -24.53 -2.80 1.46
CA ILE A 53 -24.31 -1.90 0.31
C ILE A 53 -24.69 -0.46 0.70
N SER A 54 -25.84 -0.26 1.29
CA SER A 54 -26.30 1.06 1.74
C SER A 54 -25.36 1.69 2.77
N PHE A 55 -24.89 0.89 3.72
CA PHE A 55 -23.89 1.33 4.72
C PHE A 55 -22.61 1.81 4.06
N TRP A 56 -21.99 0.98 3.22
CA TRP A 56 -20.72 1.34 2.56
C TRP A 56 -20.89 2.50 1.57
N GLN A 57 -22.03 2.60 0.89
CA GLN A 57 -22.33 3.78 0.06
C GLN A 57 -22.32 5.07 0.90
N GLY A 58 -22.94 5.05 2.08
CA GLY A 58 -22.93 6.19 3.00
C GLY A 58 -21.54 6.54 3.51
N GLN A 59 -20.71 5.53 3.82
CA GLN A 59 -19.34 5.76 4.27
C GLN A 59 -18.45 6.34 3.16
N ILE A 60 -18.49 5.75 1.97
CA ILE A 60 -17.68 6.17 0.82
C ILE A 60 -18.10 7.58 0.34
N ASN A 61 -19.37 7.92 0.39
CA ASN A 61 -19.87 9.25 0.01
C ASN A 61 -19.23 10.39 0.82
N GLN A 62 -18.70 10.13 2.02
CA GLN A 62 -18.02 11.14 2.84
C GLN A 62 -16.66 11.56 2.24
N VAL A 63 -16.02 10.70 1.46
CA VAL A 63 -14.65 10.90 0.97
C VAL A 63 -14.55 11.00 -0.56
N ILE A 64 -15.53 10.50 -1.30
CA ILE A 64 -15.42 10.25 -2.74
C ILE A 64 -15.16 11.54 -3.57
N ASN A 65 -15.63 12.69 -3.12
CA ASN A 65 -15.44 13.97 -3.79
C ASN A 65 -13.99 14.51 -3.69
N SER A 66 -13.11 13.83 -2.95
CA SER A 66 -11.70 14.23 -2.75
C SER A 66 -10.78 13.85 -3.91
N LYS A 67 -11.30 13.32 -5.04
CA LYS A 67 -10.54 12.88 -6.22
C LYS A 67 -9.43 11.90 -5.82
N LEU A 68 -9.82 10.80 -5.23
CA LEU A 68 -8.93 9.80 -4.66
C LEU A 68 -8.30 8.92 -5.74
N ASP A 69 -7.07 8.49 -5.49
CA ASP A 69 -6.40 7.42 -6.24
C ASP A 69 -6.67 6.05 -5.64
N LEU A 70 -6.81 5.99 -4.31
CA LEU A 70 -6.99 4.75 -3.57
C LEU A 70 -7.94 4.95 -2.37
N ILE A 71 -8.88 4.01 -2.21
CA ILE A 71 -9.71 3.85 -1.00
C ILE A 71 -9.35 2.52 -0.36
N VAL A 72 -9.14 2.52 0.96
CA VAL A 72 -8.82 1.31 1.73
C VAL A 72 -9.91 1.08 2.77
N LEU A 73 -10.49 -0.14 2.76
CA LEU A 73 -11.54 -0.58 3.67
C LEU A 73 -11.01 -1.65 4.64
N PRO A 74 -11.67 -1.87 5.79
CA PRO A 74 -11.20 -2.80 6.82
C PRO A 74 -11.24 -4.27 6.40
N GLU A 75 -10.65 -5.10 7.26
CA GLU A 75 -10.74 -6.57 7.21
C GLU A 75 -12.20 -7.04 7.27
N ILE A 76 -12.54 -8.03 6.42
CA ILE A 76 -13.88 -8.66 6.36
C ILE A 76 -15.00 -7.62 6.34
N CYS A 77 -14.78 -6.49 5.69
CA CYS A 77 -15.75 -5.39 5.65
C CYS A 77 -17.01 -5.71 4.85
N ASP A 78 -17.02 -6.82 4.16
CA ASP A 78 -18.12 -7.34 3.35
C ASP A 78 -19.05 -8.30 4.13
N VAL A 79 -18.80 -8.51 5.42
CA VAL A 79 -19.62 -9.35 6.31
C VAL A 79 -20.12 -8.52 7.49
N PRO A 80 -21.42 -8.61 7.86
CA PRO A 80 -21.97 -7.95 9.03
C PRO A 80 -21.29 -8.40 10.33
N VAL A 81 -21.01 -7.44 11.22
CA VAL A 81 -20.41 -7.74 12.53
C VAL A 81 -21.39 -8.51 13.42
N GLY A 82 -20.87 -9.54 14.11
CA GLY A 82 -21.58 -10.29 15.15
C GLY A 82 -22.56 -11.34 14.64
N LEU A 83 -22.43 -11.80 13.41
CA LEU A 83 -23.05 -13.04 12.95
C LEU A 83 -22.30 -14.23 13.56
N SER A 84 -23.04 -15.28 13.96
CA SER A 84 -22.47 -16.58 14.32
C SER A 84 -21.80 -17.22 13.08
N THR A 85 -20.94 -18.21 13.28
CA THR A 85 -20.28 -18.92 12.16
C THR A 85 -21.26 -19.52 11.15
N SER A 86 -22.40 -20.03 11.63
CA SER A 86 -23.47 -20.58 10.76
C SER A 86 -24.16 -19.47 9.96
N GLU A 87 -24.50 -18.35 10.59
CA GLU A 87 -25.09 -17.20 9.92
C GLU A 87 -24.14 -16.57 8.90
N GLN A 88 -22.84 -16.49 9.21
CA GLN A 88 -21.83 -16.00 8.26
C GLN A 88 -21.79 -16.86 6.98
N LYS A 89 -21.83 -18.19 7.11
CA LYS A 89 -21.87 -19.10 5.94
C LYS A 89 -23.09 -18.83 5.07
N ILE A 90 -24.28 -18.76 5.68
CA ILE A 90 -25.53 -18.46 4.95
C ILE A 90 -25.45 -17.07 4.28
N TYR A 91 -24.94 -16.08 4.99
CA TYR A 91 -24.79 -14.73 4.45
C TYR A 91 -23.81 -14.69 3.26
N VAL A 92 -22.64 -15.31 3.37
CA VAL A 92 -21.64 -15.36 2.28
C VAL A 92 -22.22 -16.02 1.02
N GLU A 93 -23.03 -17.08 1.18
CA GLU A 93 -23.73 -17.71 0.05
C GLU A 93 -24.76 -16.79 -0.58
N ALA A 94 -25.54 -16.03 0.20
CA ALA A 94 -26.53 -15.09 -0.29
C ALA A 94 -25.89 -13.83 -0.92
N ARG A 95 -24.79 -13.36 -0.33
CA ARG A 95 -24.04 -12.18 -0.80
C ARG A 95 -23.43 -12.40 -2.18
N LYS A 96 -22.84 -13.58 -2.44
CA LYS A 96 -22.08 -13.85 -3.68
C LYS A 96 -21.11 -12.71 -3.95
N ASP A 97 -21.13 -12.15 -5.17
CA ASP A 97 -20.24 -11.07 -5.62
C ASP A 97 -20.86 -9.66 -5.47
N LYS A 98 -22.06 -9.52 -4.88
CA LYS A 98 -22.80 -8.24 -4.84
C LYS A 98 -22.01 -7.09 -4.22
N LEU A 99 -21.27 -7.32 -3.12
CA LEU A 99 -20.44 -6.29 -2.50
C LEU A 99 -19.21 -5.98 -3.36
N SER A 100 -18.57 -7.00 -3.94
CA SER A 100 -17.46 -6.81 -4.88
C SER A 100 -17.90 -6.02 -6.12
N ASP A 101 -19.05 -6.35 -6.71
CA ASP A 101 -19.64 -5.63 -7.84
C ASP A 101 -19.97 -4.18 -7.49
N PHE A 102 -20.49 -3.95 -6.29
CA PHE A 102 -20.77 -2.61 -5.78
C PHE A 102 -19.45 -1.79 -5.67
N PHE A 103 -18.39 -2.32 -5.06
CA PHE A 103 -17.11 -1.63 -4.99
C PHE A 103 -16.48 -1.44 -6.37
N ALA A 104 -16.59 -2.44 -7.26
CA ALA A 104 -16.12 -2.35 -8.64
C ALA A 104 -16.83 -1.23 -9.43
N LYS A 105 -18.13 -1.04 -9.21
CA LYS A 105 -18.88 0.09 -9.79
C LYS A 105 -18.33 1.42 -9.30
N ILE A 106 -18.13 1.58 -7.99
CA ILE A 106 -17.58 2.82 -7.41
C ILE A 106 -16.17 3.10 -7.95
N ALA A 107 -15.30 2.11 -8.02
CA ALA A 107 -13.95 2.24 -8.57
C ALA A 107 -13.98 2.81 -10.00
N ARG A 108 -14.84 2.26 -10.87
CA ARG A 108 -15.00 2.74 -12.25
C ARG A 108 -15.56 4.17 -12.33
N GLU A 109 -16.64 4.45 -11.59
CA GLU A 109 -17.32 5.73 -11.65
C GLU A 109 -16.45 6.89 -11.15
N ASN A 110 -15.50 6.59 -10.23
CA ASN A 110 -14.64 7.58 -9.60
C ASN A 110 -13.18 7.50 -10.06
N ASN A 111 -12.86 6.62 -11.00
CA ASN A 111 -11.51 6.41 -11.53
C ASN A 111 -10.45 6.21 -10.43
N CYS A 112 -10.75 5.39 -9.42
CA CYS A 112 -9.87 5.11 -8.29
C CYS A 112 -9.69 3.61 -8.05
N TYR A 113 -8.61 3.22 -7.37
CA TYR A 113 -8.43 1.88 -6.83
C TYR A 113 -9.25 1.74 -5.54
N ILE A 114 -9.73 0.52 -5.27
CA ILE A 114 -10.37 0.19 -3.98
C ILE A 114 -9.78 -1.10 -3.45
N ALA A 115 -9.25 -1.08 -2.23
CA ALA A 115 -8.84 -2.26 -1.49
C ALA A 115 -9.87 -2.55 -0.39
N PHE A 116 -10.42 -3.76 -0.35
CA PHE A 116 -11.44 -4.14 0.63
C PHE A 116 -11.22 -5.55 1.18
N GLY A 117 -11.43 -5.71 2.49
CA GLY A 117 -11.37 -7.01 3.16
C GLY A 117 -12.58 -7.86 2.87
N SER A 118 -12.39 -9.13 2.51
CA SER A 118 -13.45 -10.06 2.13
C SER A 118 -13.25 -11.44 2.75
N LEU A 119 -14.33 -12.00 3.28
CA LEU A 119 -14.40 -13.41 3.64
C LEU A 119 -15.16 -14.15 2.53
N HIS A 120 -14.49 -14.98 1.74
CA HIS A 120 -15.10 -15.63 0.59
C HIS A 120 -14.62 -17.06 0.37
N ASN A 121 -15.44 -17.85 -0.31
CA ASN A 121 -15.09 -19.20 -0.74
C ASN A 121 -14.26 -19.13 -2.04
N THR A 122 -13.19 -19.91 -2.05
CA THR A 122 -12.40 -20.21 -3.24
C THR A 122 -12.53 -21.69 -3.57
N ASP A 123 -11.97 -22.13 -4.69
CA ASP A 123 -11.83 -23.54 -5.03
C ASP A 123 -11.07 -24.36 -3.97
N LYS A 124 -10.21 -23.70 -3.18
CA LYS A 124 -9.45 -24.30 -2.08
C LYS A 124 -10.12 -24.19 -0.71
N GLY A 125 -11.23 -23.47 -0.58
CA GLY A 125 -11.99 -23.28 0.64
C GLY A 125 -12.10 -21.82 1.08
N LEU A 126 -12.52 -21.59 2.34
CA LEU A 126 -12.78 -20.26 2.89
C LEU A 126 -11.48 -19.46 3.09
N ARG A 127 -11.45 -18.21 2.63
CA ARG A 127 -10.32 -17.30 2.73
C ARG A 127 -10.73 -15.96 3.35
N ASN A 128 -9.88 -15.45 4.23
CA ASN A 128 -9.87 -14.05 4.62
C ASN A 128 -8.86 -13.33 3.70
N SER A 129 -9.33 -12.37 2.90
CA SER A 129 -8.54 -11.79 1.82
C SER A 129 -8.67 -10.27 1.77
N LEU A 130 -7.64 -9.62 1.26
CA LEU A 130 -7.69 -8.23 0.84
C LEU A 130 -7.66 -8.19 -0.69
N ILE A 131 -8.74 -7.68 -1.28
CA ILE A 131 -8.95 -7.62 -2.73
C ILE A 131 -8.71 -6.20 -3.19
N LEU A 132 -7.88 -6.02 -4.22
CA LEU A 132 -7.59 -4.74 -4.86
C LEU A 132 -8.31 -4.67 -6.20
N LEU A 133 -9.16 -3.68 -6.38
CA LEU A 133 -9.80 -3.33 -7.63
C LEU A 133 -9.04 -2.18 -8.30
N ASP A 134 -8.86 -2.26 -9.61
CA ASP A 134 -8.29 -1.18 -10.41
C ASP A 134 -9.33 -0.10 -10.77
N ARG A 135 -8.89 0.95 -11.45
CA ARG A 135 -9.74 2.05 -11.90
C ARG A 135 -10.83 1.63 -12.89
N ALA A 136 -10.71 0.46 -13.54
CA ALA A 136 -11.75 -0.13 -14.37
C ALA A 136 -12.70 -1.05 -13.58
N GLY A 137 -12.50 -1.18 -12.26
CA GLY A 137 -13.25 -2.07 -11.39
C GLY A 137 -12.91 -3.56 -11.59
N LYS A 138 -11.78 -3.87 -12.19
CA LYS A 138 -11.28 -5.24 -12.31
C LYS A 138 -10.39 -5.59 -11.12
N ILE A 139 -10.34 -6.86 -10.75
CA ILE A 139 -9.42 -7.34 -9.73
C ILE A 139 -8.00 -7.20 -10.25
N ALA A 140 -7.24 -6.26 -9.64
CA ALA A 140 -5.82 -6.05 -9.88
C ALA A 140 -4.95 -7.00 -9.03
N GLY A 141 -5.47 -7.46 -7.90
CA GLY A 141 -4.78 -8.37 -7.01
C GLY A 141 -5.63 -8.89 -5.88
N THR A 142 -5.22 -10.03 -5.34
CA THR A 142 -5.83 -10.64 -4.14
C THR A 142 -4.72 -11.16 -3.24
N TYR A 143 -4.72 -10.71 -1.99
CA TYR A 143 -3.88 -11.23 -0.93
C TYR A 143 -4.71 -12.07 0.03
N HIS A 144 -4.26 -13.27 0.36
CA HIS A 144 -4.87 -14.11 1.38
C HIS A 144 -4.10 -13.97 2.68
N LYS A 145 -4.79 -13.74 3.79
CA LYS A 145 -4.20 -13.63 5.13
C LYS A 145 -3.27 -14.81 5.41
N ASN A 146 -1.99 -14.55 5.63
CA ASN A 146 -0.99 -15.61 5.80
C ASN A 146 -1.08 -16.23 7.19
N PHE A 147 -1.43 -15.42 8.18
CA PHE A 147 -1.52 -15.83 9.57
C PHE A 147 -2.93 -15.56 10.14
N PRO A 148 -3.95 -16.33 9.73
CA PRO A 148 -5.25 -16.29 10.42
C PRO A 148 -5.06 -16.64 11.89
N THR A 149 -5.92 -16.09 12.75
CA THR A 149 -5.95 -16.48 14.16
C THR A 149 -6.37 -17.94 14.33
N ILE A 150 -6.06 -18.55 15.47
CA ILE A 150 -6.48 -19.93 15.76
C ILE A 150 -8.01 -20.09 15.61
N PRO A 151 -8.87 -19.19 16.15
CA PRO A 151 -10.32 -19.29 15.95
C PRO A 151 -10.75 -19.19 14.48
N GLU A 152 -10.09 -18.36 13.64
CA GLU A 152 -10.40 -18.31 12.20
C GLU A 152 -10.10 -19.65 11.52
N MET A 153 -8.97 -20.27 11.85
CA MET A 153 -8.59 -21.59 11.29
C MET A 153 -9.52 -22.69 11.77
N GLU A 154 -9.93 -22.69 13.04
CA GLU A 154 -10.94 -23.61 13.59
C GLU A 154 -12.31 -23.47 12.90
N GLN A 155 -12.64 -22.25 12.42
CA GLN A 155 -13.85 -21.99 11.62
C GLN A 155 -13.70 -22.35 10.14
N GLY A 156 -12.50 -22.81 9.72
CA GLY A 156 -12.22 -23.31 8.39
C GLY A 156 -11.54 -22.30 7.46
N VAL A 157 -11.07 -21.16 7.97
CA VAL A 157 -10.26 -20.23 7.16
C VAL A 157 -8.91 -20.86 6.86
N ILE A 158 -8.57 -20.94 5.58
CA ILE A 158 -7.30 -21.50 5.10
C ILE A 158 -6.25 -20.39 5.00
N PRO A 159 -5.04 -20.55 5.59
CA PRO A 159 -3.96 -19.57 5.50
C PRO A 159 -3.47 -19.34 4.06
N GLY A 160 -3.04 -18.11 3.75
CA GLY A 160 -2.18 -17.81 2.62
C GLY A 160 -0.72 -18.18 2.92
N ASP A 161 0.14 -18.12 1.90
CA ASP A 161 1.58 -18.42 2.00
C ASP A 161 2.45 -17.48 1.16
N GLN A 162 1.81 -16.54 0.45
CA GLN A 162 2.46 -15.62 -0.48
C GLN A 162 2.51 -14.19 0.08
N SER A 163 3.52 -13.43 -0.37
CA SER A 163 3.65 -11.99 -0.15
C SER A 163 3.75 -11.26 -1.49
N PRO A 164 2.67 -11.26 -2.30
CA PRO A 164 2.70 -10.68 -3.63
C PRO A 164 2.83 -9.16 -3.57
N ILE A 165 3.47 -8.59 -4.61
CA ILE A 165 3.46 -7.16 -4.90
C ILE A 165 2.55 -6.92 -6.07
N PHE A 166 1.62 -5.98 -5.93
CA PHE A 166 0.67 -5.60 -6.96
C PHE A 166 1.07 -4.28 -7.61
N GLN A 167 1.11 -4.27 -8.94
CA GLN A 167 1.45 -3.07 -9.71
C GLN A 167 0.20 -2.22 -9.94
N CYS A 168 0.24 -0.96 -9.50
CA CYS A 168 -0.74 0.07 -9.82
C CYS A 168 -0.13 1.10 -10.77
N ASP A 169 -0.96 1.98 -11.33
CA ASP A 169 -0.48 3.05 -12.22
C ASP A 169 0.32 4.14 -11.48
N PHE A 170 0.18 4.23 -10.15
CA PHE A 170 0.90 5.17 -9.31
C PHE A 170 2.11 4.55 -8.56
N GLY A 171 2.20 3.22 -8.46
CA GLY A 171 3.27 2.54 -7.71
C GLY A 171 2.93 1.10 -7.36
N THR A 172 3.68 0.52 -6.45
CA THR A 172 3.58 -0.88 -6.02
C THR A 172 2.94 -1.01 -4.64
N ILE A 173 2.11 -2.05 -4.46
CA ILE A 173 1.36 -2.31 -3.22
C ILE A 173 1.72 -3.69 -2.67
N GLY A 174 2.14 -3.75 -1.39
CA GLY A 174 2.11 -4.93 -0.54
C GLY A 174 0.88 -4.92 0.37
N MET A 175 0.50 -6.07 0.91
CA MET A 175 -0.70 -6.19 1.73
C MET A 175 -0.47 -7.05 2.99
N ALA A 176 -1.13 -6.67 4.08
CA ALA A 176 -1.20 -7.45 5.31
C ALA A 176 -2.61 -7.32 5.93
N ILE A 177 -3.05 -8.36 6.63
CA ILE A 177 -4.37 -8.39 7.28
C ILE A 177 -4.20 -8.71 8.77
N CYS A 178 -4.60 -7.76 9.62
CA CYS A 178 -4.83 -7.98 11.06
C CYS A 178 -3.64 -8.70 11.75
N PHE A 179 -3.81 -9.96 12.12
CA PHE A 179 -2.84 -10.75 12.87
C PHE A 179 -1.51 -10.98 12.14
N ASP A 180 -1.48 -10.83 10.80
CA ASP A 180 -0.25 -10.87 9.97
C ASP A 180 0.84 -9.93 10.49
N LEU A 181 0.44 -8.79 11.09
CA LEU A 181 1.36 -7.76 11.53
C LEU A 181 2.34 -8.22 12.62
N ASN A 182 2.01 -9.30 13.33
CA ASN A 182 2.83 -9.85 14.40
C ASN A 182 3.97 -10.77 13.91
N TYR A 183 4.00 -11.10 12.61
CA TYR A 183 4.92 -12.10 12.08
C TYR A 183 6.05 -11.49 11.27
N ASP A 184 7.26 -11.62 11.81
CA ASP A 184 8.49 -11.11 11.21
C ASP A 184 8.80 -11.78 9.87
N GLU A 185 8.38 -13.02 9.67
CA GLU A 185 8.58 -13.77 8.43
C GLU A 185 7.91 -13.08 7.23
N LEU A 186 6.69 -12.56 7.41
CA LEU A 186 6.00 -11.82 6.36
C LEU A 186 6.61 -10.43 6.17
N ARG A 187 6.89 -9.73 7.27
CA ARG A 187 7.55 -8.42 7.24
C ARG A 187 8.90 -8.48 6.53
N ALA A 188 9.71 -9.52 6.81
CA ALA A 188 11.02 -9.69 6.18
C ALA A 188 10.93 -9.88 4.66
N LYS A 189 9.91 -10.59 4.16
CA LYS A 189 9.67 -10.73 2.72
C LYS A 189 9.35 -9.37 2.09
N TYR A 190 8.48 -8.55 2.69
CA TYR A 190 8.17 -7.21 2.18
C TYR A 190 9.35 -6.24 2.33
N ALA A 191 10.14 -6.35 3.39
CA ALA A 191 11.38 -5.56 3.55
C ALA A 191 12.42 -5.85 2.45
N GLN A 192 12.44 -7.05 1.87
CA GLN A 192 13.28 -7.38 0.72
C GLN A 192 12.71 -6.88 -0.60
N GLN A 193 11.39 -6.84 -0.73
CA GLN A 193 10.68 -6.44 -1.96
C GLN A 193 10.46 -4.93 -2.04
N GLN A 194 10.41 -4.23 -0.90
CA GLN A 194 10.23 -2.78 -0.76
C GLN A 194 9.09 -2.20 -1.62
N PRO A 195 7.82 -2.62 -1.41
CA PRO A 195 6.70 -1.97 -2.09
C PRO A 195 6.61 -0.50 -1.70
N ASP A 196 6.10 0.35 -2.59
CA ASP A 196 5.90 1.78 -2.28
C ASP A 196 4.90 1.99 -1.13
N ILE A 197 3.86 1.14 -1.07
CA ILE A 197 2.80 1.21 -0.07
C ILE A 197 2.52 -0.20 0.48
N ILE A 198 2.34 -0.31 1.80
CA ILE A 198 1.75 -1.48 2.44
C ILE A 198 0.35 -1.12 2.91
N LEU A 199 -0.66 -1.84 2.43
CA LEU A 199 -2.05 -1.75 2.91
C LEU A 199 -2.25 -2.70 4.08
N PHE A 200 -2.88 -2.19 5.12
CA PHE A 200 -3.21 -2.95 6.31
C PHE A 200 -4.69 -2.83 6.64
N SER A 201 -5.46 -3.88 6.35
CA SER A 201 -6.88 -3.98 6.67
C SER A 201 -7.06 -4.81 7.94
N SER A 202 -7.72 -4.25 8.98
CA SER A 202 -7.70 -4.89 10.28
C SER A 202 -8.93 -4.58 11.13
N VAL A 203 -9.15 -5.42 12.14
CA VAL A 203 -10.04 -5.17 13.29
C VAL A 203 -9.27 -4.94 14.59
N TYR A 204 -7.94 -4.78 14.53
CA TYR A 204 -7.11 -4.32 15.64
C TYR A 204 -6.05 -3.32 15.14
N HIS A 205 -5.54 -2.46 16.02
CA HIS A 205 -4.67 -1.36 15.61
C HIS A 205 -3.24 -1.80 15.25
N GLY A 206 -2.67 -2.73 16.00
CA GLY A 206 -1.28 -3.15 15.82
C GLY A 206 -0.23 -2.24 16.46
N GLY A 207 -0.59 -1.01 16.87
CA GLY A 207 0.27 -0.10 17.63
C GLY A 207 1.64 0.12 17.00
N LEU A 208 2.71 -0.10 17.78
CA LEU A 208 4.11 0.04 17.36
C LEU A 208 4.46 -0.76 16.09
N MET A 209 3.76 -1.87 15.83
CA MET A 209 4.10 -2.71 14.68
C MET A 209 3.83 -2.01 13.34
N GLN A 210 2.85 -1.09 13.25
CA GLN A 210 2.65 -0.29 12.04
C GLN A 210 3.90 0.53 11.70
N SER A 211 4.45 1.27 12.69
CA SER A 211 5.70 2.03 12.52
C SER A 211 6.89 1.13 12.18
N THR A 212 6.98 -0.04 12.82
CA THR A 212 8.04 -1.01 12.57
C THR A 212 7.99 -1.54 11.14
N TRP A 213 6.79 -1.84 10.61
CA TRP A 213 6.62 -2.28 9.24
C TRP A 213 6.94 -1.17 8.25
N ALA A 214 6.41 0.04 8.43
CA ALA A 214 6.71 1.20 7.59
C ALA A 214 8.22 1.43 7.46
N TYR A 215 8.93 1.51 8.59
CA TYR A 215 10.36 1.75 8.61
C TYR A 215 11.17 0.58 8.02
N SER A 216 10.88 -0.67 8.39
CA SER A 216 11.66 -1.83 7.91
C SER A 216 11.44 -2.12 6.44
N CYS A 217 10.25 -1.87 5.91
CA CYS A 217 9.93 -2.09 4.50
C CYS A 217 10.24 -0.88 3.61
N ARG A 218 10.63 0.26 4.19
CA ARG A 218 10.85 1.53 3.45
C ARG A 218 9.60 2.02 2.72
N SER A 219 8.43 1.70 3.23
CA SER A 219 7.14 1.89 2.56
C SER A 219 6.27 2.87 3.33
N TYR A 220 5.41 3.61 2.63
CA TYR A 220 4.23 4.15 3.29
C TYR A 220 3.37 3.00 3.82
N PHE A 221 2.82 3.18 5.03
CA PHE A 221 1.94 2.19 5.64
C PHE A 221 0.55 2.80 5.81
N VAL A 222 -0.47 2.15 5.24
CA VAL A 222 -1.83 2.68 5.14
C VAL A 222 -2.79 1.71 5.80
N SER A 223 -3.30 2.07 6.97
CA SER A 223 -4.21 1.20 7.74
C SER A 223 -5.67 1.63 7.61
N ALA A 224 -6.57 0.64 7.50
CA ALA A 224 -8.01 0.78 7.65
C ALA A 224 -8.49 -0.14 8.77
N ILE A 225 -8.90 0.45 9.90
CA ILE A 225 -9.22 -0.27 11.14
C ILE A 225 -10.72 -0.29 11.35
N GLY A 226 -11.32 -1.48 11.30
CA GLY A 226 -12.77 -1.71 11.42
C GLY A 226 -13.31 -1.67 12.85
N VAL A 227 -12.69 -0.89 13.76
CA VAL A 227 -13.14 -0.70 15.13
C VAL A 227 -13.26 0.78 15.44
N VAL A 228 -14.43 1.24 15.80
CA VAL A 228 -14.80 2.67 15.90
C VAL A 228 -13.90 3.47 16.84
N GLN A 229 -13.36 2.88 17.90
CA GLN A 229 -12.50 3.56 18.87
C GLN A 229 -11.01 3.55 18.50
N LEU A 230 -10.63 2.87 17.41
CA LEU A 230 -9.24 2.75 16.98
C LEU A 230 -9.03 3.57 15.71
N PRO A 231 -7.97 4.40 15.64
CA PRO A 231 -7.72 5.22 14.48
C PRO A 231 -7.25 4.39 13.28
N SER A 232 -7.66 4.80 12.09
CA SER A 232 -7.05 4.42 10.82
C SER A 232 -5.99 5.44 10.48
N GLU A 233 -4.79 5.02 10.10
CA GLU A 233 -3.61 5.89 10.00
C GLU A 233 -2.87 5.69 8.68
N VAL A 234 -2.19 6.75 8.26
CA VAL A 234 -1.19 6.72 7.19
C VAL A 234 0.15 7.09 7.80
N LEU A 235 1.15 6.21 7.64
CA LEU A 235 2.50 6.45 8.15
C LEU A 235 3.48 6.62 6.97
N ASN A 236 4.50 7.48 7.19
CA ASN A 236 5.60 7.64 6.23
C ASN A 236 6.64 6.50 6.37
N PRO A 237 7.57 6.36 5.43
CA PRO A 237 8.63 5.34 5.47
C PRO A 237 9.62 5.46 6.65
N LEU A 238 9.53 6.50 7.46
CA LEU A 238 10.27 6.65 8.71
C LEU A 238 9.46 6.16 9.93
N GLY A 239 8.24 5.66 9.71
CA GLY A 239 7.35 5.13 10.75
C GLY A 239 6.56 6.17 11.51
N GLU A 240 6.45 7.40 11.02
CA GLU A 240 5.69 8.47 11.65
C GLU A 240 4.30 8.64 11.04
N ILE A 241 3.31 8.91 11.87
CA ILE A 241 1.94 9.15 11.45
C ILE A 241 1.88 10.50 10.72
N VAL A 242 1.42 10.49 9.47
CA VAL A 242 1.22 11.70 8.65
C VAL A 242 -0.25 12.08 8.53
N ALA A 243 -1.16 11.13 8.74
CA ALA A 243 -2.59 11.39 8.84
C ALA A 243 -3.28 10.31 9.68
N SER A 244 -4.34 10.68 10.38
CA SER A 244 -5.10 9.80 11.27
C SER A 244 -6.58 10.13 11.24
N SER A 245 -7.45 9.11 11.35
CA SER A 245 -8.86 9.30 11.66
C SER A 245 -9.03 9.81 13.10
N THR A 246 -10.19 10.34 13.43
CA THR A 246 -10.45 10.99 14.72
C THR A 246 -11.70 10.42 15.37
N ASN A 247 -12.01 10.87 16.60
CA ASN A 247 -13.27 10.53 17.26
C ASN A 247 -14.53 11.06 16.55
N TYR A 248 -14.37 12.04 15.63
CA TYR A 248 -15.48 12.64 14.86
C TYR A 248 -15.58 12.06 13.46
N PHE A 249 -14.44 11.68 12.85
CA PHE A 249 -14.38 11.18 11.49
C PHE A 249 -13.71 9.81 11.50
N ASN A 250 -14.45 8.79 11.11
CA ASN A 250 -13.95 7.41 10.98
C ASN A 250 -13.18 7.16 9.68
N TYR A 251 -12.73 8.22 9.02
CA TYR A 251 -11.91 8.16 7.82
C TYR A 251 -10.68 9.05 7.94
N THR A 252 -9.68 8.73 7.15
CA THR A 252 -8.45 9.51 6.99
C THR A 252 -8.32 9.93 5.52
N LEU A 253 -7.93 11.17 5.28
CA LEU A 253 -7.55 11.66 3.97
C LEU A 253 -6.08 12.06 4.00
N ALA A 254 -5.29 11.51 3.08
CA ALA A 254 -3.87 11.84 2.94
C ALA A 254 -3.48 12.02 1.48
N THR A 255 -2.53 12.90 1.23
CA THR A 255 -1.77 12.91 -0.03
C THR A 255 -0.34 12.56 0.32
N ILE A 256 0.14 11.44 -0.21
CA ILE A 256 1.53 11.00 -0.06
C ILE A 256 2.27 11.19 -1.39
N ASN A 257 3.59 11.38 -1.33
CA ASN A 257 4.40 11.48 -2.54
C ASN A 257 5.35 10.28 -2.61
N LEU A 258 5.23 9.47 -3.65
CA LEU A 258 6.00 8.23 -3.84
C LEU A 258 7.37 8.48 -4.49
N ASP A 259 7.73 9.72 -4.82
CA ASP A 259 9.07 10.07 -5.27
C ASP A 259 9.92 10.54 -4.08
N TYR A 260 10.40 9.57 -3.32
CA TYR A 260 11.24 9.80 -2.15
C TYR A 260 12.44 8.85 -2.11
N GLU A 261 13.46 9.25 -1.36
CA GLU A 261 14.63 8.42 -1.01
C GLU A 261 14.91 8.54 0.48
N LEU A 262 15.34 7.43 1.09
CA LEU A 262 15.83 7.44 2.47
C LEU A 262 17.36 7.50 2.46
N ALA A 263 17.92 8.40 3.29
CA ALA A 263 19.35 8.55 3.45
C ALA A 263 19.75 8.45 4.92
N HIS A 264 20.97 7.96 5.19
CA HIS A 264 21.54 8.01 6.52
C HIS A 264 22.10 9.40 6.81
N LEU A 265 22.10 9.84 8.06
CA LEU A 265 22.65 11.17 8.42
C LEU A 265 24.18 11.23 8.32
N ASP A 266 24.87 10.15 8.72
CA ASP A 266 26.33 10.10 8.70
C ASP A 266 26.88 10.36 7.30
N TYR A 267 27.86 11.27 7.21
CA TYR A 267 28.55 11.72 5.97
C TYR A 267 27.68 12.51 5.00
N ASN A 268 26.42 12.77 5.30
CA ASN A 268 25.48 13.47 4.42
C ASN A 268 25.12 14.90 4.86
N TRP A 269 25.45 15.35 6.08
CA TRP A 269 25.03 16.62 6.65
C TRP A 269 25.24 17.83 5.72
N ASP A 270 26.48 18.01 5.19
CA ASP A 270 26.78 19.14 4.31
C ASP A 270 26.20 18.96 2.92
N LYS A 271 26.06 17.73 2.45
CA LYS A 271 25.43 17.39 1.17
C LYS A 271 23.96 17.73 1.18
N LEU A 272 23.24 17.40 2.27
CA LEU A 272 21.83 17.73 2.48
C LEU A 272 21.58 19.24 2.53
N LYS A 273 22.47 20.00 3.20
CA LYS A 273 22.42 21.47 3.20
C LYS A 273 22.55 22.06 1.80
N LYS A 274 23.53 21.57 1.02
CA LYS A 274 23.77 22.00 -0.38
C LYS A 274 22.58 21.63 -1.27
N LEU A 275 22.03 20.43 -1.14
CA LEU A 275 20.84 19.96 -1.85
C LEU A 275 19.66 20.89 -1.57
N LYS A 276 19.35 21.15 -0.28
CA LYS A 276 18.26 22.05 0.09
C LYS A 276 18.49 23.49 -0.40
N ALA A 277 19.71 23.98 -0.34
CA ALA A 277 20.05 25.32 -0.84
C ALA A 277 19.83 25.46 -2.35
N LYS A 278 20.12 24.42 -3.15
CA LYS A 278 19.89 24.40 -4.60
C LYS A 278 18.43 24.27 -4.95
N TYR A 279 17.75 23.25 -4.42
CA TYR A 279 16.39 22.88 -4.85
C TYR A 279 15.28 23.63 -4.10
N ARG A 280 15.58 24.22 -2.92
CA ARG A 280 14.62 25.04 -2.13
C ARG A 280 13.30 24.31 -1.91
N ASP A 281 12.20 24.85 -2.46
CA ASP A 281 10.85 24.30 -2.31
C ASP A 281 10.57 23.11 -3.25
N ALA A 282 11.45 22.86 -4.24
CA ALA A 282 11.39 21.69 -5.09
C ALA A 282 11.87 20.40 -4.40
N VAL A 283 12.36 20.49 -3.16
CA VAL A 283 12.73 19.32 -2.33
C VAL A 283 12.25 19.51 -0.89
N SER A 284 11.65 18.46 -0.35
CA SER A 284 11.40 18.32 1.07
C SER A 284 12.45 17.39 1.69
N ILE A 285 13.00 17.78 2.84
CA ILE A 285 13.89 16.94 3.64
C ILE A 285 13.28 16.83 5.03
N HIS A 286 12.86 15.61 5.37
CA HIS A 286 12.23 15.34 6.65
C HIS A 286 13.17 14.52 7.53
N ASP A 287 13.55 15.10 8.67
CA ASP A 287 14.35 14.48 9.73
C ASP A 287 13.49 14.34 10.98
N PRO A 288 13.12 13.12 11.39
CA PRO A 288 12.32 12.92 12.61
C PRO A 288 13.11 13.19 13.89
N GLY A 289 14.44 13.32 13.82
CA GLY A 289 15.30 13.52 14.99
C GLY A 289 15.35 12.34 15.98
N LYS A 290 14.82 11.18 15.62
CA LYS A 290 14.69 9.99 16.48
C LYS A 290 15.40 8.76 15.96
N VAL A 291 15.68 8.73 14.67
CA VAL A 291 16.41 7.67 13.96
C VAL A 291 17.54 8.30 13.15
N GLY A 292 18.57 7.55 12.81
CA GLY A 292 19.69 8.06 12.01
C GLY A 292 19.36 8.22 10.52
N SER A 293 18.09 8.24 10.17
CA SER A 293 17.58 8.24 8.79
C SER A 293 16.71 9.46 8.54
N ILE A 294 16.79 10.01 7.33
CA ILE A 294 15.98 11.11 6.84
C ILE A 294 15.29 10.71 5.54
N MET A 295 14.19 11.38 5.21
CA MET A 295 13.48 11.22 3.95
C MET A 295 13.66 12.45 3.07
N ILE A 296 14.14 12.25 1.85
CA ILE A 296 14.25 13.26 0.80
C ILE A 296 13.11 13.02 -0.17
N THR A 297 12.24 14.00 -0.36
CA THR A 297 11.08 13.90 -1.26
C THR A 297 11.23 14.95 -2.36
N SER A 298 11.08 14.55 -3.62
CA SER A 298 11.04 15.51 -4.72
C SER A 298 9.64 16.10 -4.86
N GLU A 299 9.57 17.43 -4.83
CA GLU A 299 8.36 18.19 -5.18
C GLU A 299 8.43 18.70 -6.63
N ASP A 300 9.53 18.42 -7.33
CA ASP A 300 9.74 18.77 -8.74
C ASP A 300 9.04 17.78 -9.68
N LYS A 301 8.56 18.25 -10.82
CA LYS A 301 7.90 17.40 -11.82
C LYS A 301 8.85 16.72 -12.80
N ALA A 302 10.11 17.16 -12.86
CA ALA A 302 11.10 16.74 -13.84
C ALA A 302 12.28 16.00 -13.22
N ILE A 303 12.63 16.29 -11.95
CA ILE A 303 13.82 15.76 -11.29
C ILE A 303 13.42 14.93 -10.08
N SER A 304 13.72 13.65 -10.10
CA SER A 304 13.36 12.73 -9.00
C SER A 304 14.26 12.91 -7.77
N ALA A 305 13.76 12.48 -6.60
CA ALA A 305 14.53 12.43 -5.36
C ALA A 305 15.85 11.66 -5.53
N LEU A 306 15.82 10.55 -6.26
CA LEU A 306 17.02 9.77 -6.58
C LEU A 306 18.03 10.57 -7.42
N GLN A 307 17.56 11.33 -8.42
CA GLN A 307 18.46 12.19 -9.22
C GLN A 307 19.06 13.30 -8.36
N MET A 308 18.25 13.93 -7.51
CA MET A 308 18.71 14.95 -6.57
C MET A 308 19.75 14.38 -5.59
N ALA A 309 19.51 13.20 -5.04
CA ALA A 309 20.45 12.53 -4.13
C ALA A 309 21.78 12.19 -4.83
N LYS A 310 21.73 11.66 -6.06
CA LYS A 310 22.91 11.34 -6.87
C LYS A 310 23.75 12.58 -7.22
N GLU A 311 23.12 13.68 -7.54
CA GLU A 311 23.84 14.92 -7.87
C GLU A 311 24.74 15.43 -6.75
N PHE A 312 24.33 15.21 -5.51
CA PHE A 312 25.10 15.60 -4.32
C PHE A 312 25.86 14.44 -3.68
N ASP A 313 25.96 13.29 -4.36
CA ASP A 313 26.62 12.09 -3.84
C ASP A 313 26.11 11.72 -2.42
N ILE A 314 24.80 11.83 -2.20
CA ILE A 314 24.16 11.46 -0.94
C ILE A 314 24.09 9.93 -0.85
N GLU A 315 24.66 9.37 0.22
CA GLU A 315 24.59 7.93 0.47
C GLU A 315 23.21 7.54 1.00
N LEU A 316 22.50 6.67 0.24
CA LEU A 316 21.19 6.19 0.63
C LEU A 316 21.28 5.22 1.82
N LEU A 317 20.19 5.09 2.58
CA LEU A 317 20.13 4.36 3.83
C LEU A 317 20.56 2.89 3.68
N ASP A 318 20.02 2.18 2.71
CA ASP A 318 20.33 0.76 2.52
C ASP A 318 21.75 0.55 1.97
N THR A 319 22.27 1.47 1.15
CA THR A 319 23.67 1.50 0.73
C THR A 319 24.62 1.65 1.94
N TYR A 320 24.29 2.56 2.86
CA TYR A 320 25.04 2.73 4.11
C TYR A 320 25.02 1.45 4.96
N PHE A 321 23.86 0.82 5.12
CA PHE A 321 23.73 -0.42 5.89
C PHE A 321 24.52 -1.58 5.26
N ASP A 322 24.51 -1.71 3.95
CA ASP A 322 25.29 -2.74 3.25
C ASP A 322 26.79 -2.51 3.40
N ARG A 323 27.25 -1.26 3.28
CA ARG A 323 28.62 -0.87 3.54
C ARG A 323 29.03 -1.19 4.98
N SER A 324 28.16 -0.90 5.95
CA SER A 324 28.39 -1.22 7.37
C SER A 324 28.51 -2.73 7.60
N ARG A 325 27.64 -3.55 7.01
CA ARG A 325 27.72 -5.03 7.08
C ARG A 325 29.02 -5.56 6.50
N MET A 326 29.49 -5.01 5.36
CA MET A 326 30.77 -5.39 4.75
C MET A 326 31.95 -5.02 5.65
N PHE A 327 31.96 -3.83 6.26
CA PHE A 327 32.98 -3.42 7.21
C PHE A 327 33.03 -4.33 8.42
N ARG A 328 31.88 -4.64 9.00
CA ARG A 328 31.76 -5.59 10.12
C ARG A 328 32.35 -6.95 9.76
N LYS A 329 31.99 -7.51 8.60
CA LYS A 329 32.51 -8.81 8.13
C LYS A 329 34.03 -8.80 8.06
N LYS A 330 34.66 -7.82 7.40
CA LYS A 330 36.10 -7.65 7.28
C LYS A 330 36.80 -7.53 8.64
N ARG A 331 36.20 -6.90 9.65
CA ARG A 331 36.76 -6.75 10.99
C ARG A 331 36.74 -8.07 11.76
N LEU A 332 35.67 -8.84 11.64
CA LEU A 332 35.55 -10.16 12.25
C LEU A 332 36.63 -11.14 11.67
N GLU A 333 36.79 -11.16 10.33
CA GLU A 333 37.77 -11.99 9.64
C GLU A 333 39.21 -11.66 10.04
N LYS A 334 39.52 -10.43 10.44
CA LYS A 334 40.85 -10.03 10.94
C LYS A 334 41.06 -10.30 12.44
N ALA A 335 40.00 -10.57 13.17
CA ALA A 335 40.06 -10.82 14.62
C ALA A 335 40.11 -12.31 14.97
N LEU A 336 39.92 -13.20 13.99
CA LEU A 336 40.09 -14.64 14.03
C LEU A 336 41.52 -15.03 13.56
#